data_f209bfe283ad9c20ce16da720be44598
#
_entry.id   f209bfe283ad9c20ce16da720be44598
#
_cell.length_a   1.000
_cell.length_b   1.000
_cell.length_c   1.000
_cell.angle_alpha   90.00
_cell.angle_beta   90.00
_cell.angle_gamma   90.00
#
_symmetry.space_group_name_H-M   'P 1'
#
loop_
_entity.id
_entity.type
_entity.pdbx_description
1 polymer ?
#
loop_
_entity_poly.entity_id
_entity_poly.type
_entity_poly.pdbx_seq_one_letter_code
_entity_poly.pdbx_strand_id
1 'polypeptide(L)'
;MRKRLVSILMCGLILFGLYGCGKNVVNEIENENNQLKEEYGSVEEEKIDILVAKFNTLVVDNSKLNPASEDYLTLSNGEYWYGLIDGIYLVIVPEKYTGDKTSEVVNYTLLYVKKDSKYINDASSYIKYLIKANNSEITDNEIETLLEDVKTKTNSGETTNNGKGISIGYTESDDTYQYQVLRLYK
;
A
#
# COMPACT_ATOMS: atom_id res chain seq x y z
N MET A 1 -20.55 2.23 -16.63
CA MET A 1 -20.97 2.91 -15.39
C MET A 1 -20.77 2.09 -14.12
N ARG A 2 -20.89 0.74 -14.12
CA ARG A 2 -20.69 -0.11 -12.91
C ARG A 2 -19.23 -0.13 -12.37
N LYS A 3 -18.21 -0.04 -13.24
CA LYS A 3 -16.78 -0.11 -12.83
C LYS A 3 -16.29 1.09 -12.00
N ARG A 4 -16.93 2.26 -12.11
CA ARG A 4 -16.55 3.46 -11.34
C ARG A 4 -17.10 3.46 -9.90
N LEU A 5 -18.18 2.74 -9.64
CA LEU A 5 -18.81 2.69 -8.32
C LEU A 5 -18.01 1.81 -7.32
N VAL A 6 -17.38 0.75 -7.81
CA VAL A 6 -16.58 -0.18 -6.97
C VAL A 6 -15.32 0.53 -6.43
N SER A 7 -14.66 1.34 -7.27
CA SER A 7 -13.46 2.11 -6.85
C SER A 7 -13.75 3.11 -5.73
N ILE A 8 -14.91 3.76 -5.77
CA ILE A 8 -15.29 4.77 -4.76
C ILE A 8 -15.58 4.11 -3.40
N LEU A 9 -16.15 2.90 -3.41
CA LEU A 9 -16.49 2.19 -2.17
C LEU A 9 -15.25 1.71 -1.40
N MET A 10 -14.20 1.25 -2.11
CA MET A 10 -12.96 0.79 -1.48
C MET A 10 -12.23 1.89 -0.70
N CYS A 11 -12.16 3.09 -1.23
CA CYS A 11 -11.50 4.21 -0.54
C CYS A 11 -12.28 4.68 0.70
N GLY A 12 -13.59 4.61 0.68
CA GLY A 12 -14.45 4.97 1.82
C GLY A 12 -14.27 4.03 3.02
N LEU A 13 -14.07 2.75 2.78
CA LEU A 13 -13.96 1.73 3.84
C LEU A 13 -12.63 1.77 4.59
N ILE A 14 -11.53 2.14 3.92
CA ILE A 14 -10.21 2.23 4.54
C ILE A 14 -10.14 3.37 5.56
N LEU A 15 -10.88 4.47 5.33
CA LEU A 15 -10.94 5.61 6.25
C LEU A 15 -11.80 5.31 7.49
N PHE A 16 -12.79 4.41 7.40
CA PHE A 16 -13.64 4.05 8.54
C PHE A 16 -13.06 2.94 9.43
N GLY A 17 -12.08 2.17 8.97
CA GLY A 17 -11.40 1.15 9.77
C GLY A 17 -10.63 1.70 10.97
N LEU A 18 -10.37 3.00 11.03
CA LEU A 18 -9.72 3.67 12.17
C LEU A 18 -10.71 4.07 13.28
N TYR A 19 -12.02 4.01 13.04
CA TYR A 19 -13.04 4.32 14.04
C TYR A 19 -14.07 3.20 14.16
N GLY A 20 -13.75 2.22 14.95
CA GLY A 20 -14.65 1.42 15.78
C GLY A 20 -15.88 0.78 15.17
N CYS A 21 -15.92 -0.52 15.36
CA CYS A 21 -17.11 -1.34 15.55
C CYS A 21 -17.88 -1.85 14.32
N GLY A 22 -17.79 -3.13 14.11
CA GLY A 22 -18.92 -3.91 13.66
C GLY A 22 -18.56 -5.07 12.72
N LYS A 23 -18.97 -6.26 13.09
CA LYS A 23 -18.91 -7.50 12.28
C LYS A 23 -19.41 -7.34 10.83
N ASN A 24 -20.22 -6.31 10.55
CA ASN A 24 -20.76 -6.06 9.21
C ASN A 24 -19.71 -5.51 8.24
N VAL A 25 -18.76 -4.68 8.72
CA VAL A 25 -17.71 -4.09 7.88
C VAL A 25 -16.72 -5.17 7.40
N VAL A 26 -16.38 -6.12 8.27
CA VAL A 26 -15.50 -7.24 7.92
C VAL A 26 -16.13 -8.12 6.82
N ASN A 27 -17.42 -8.41 6.94
CA ASN A 27 -18.12 -9.20 5.94
C ASN A 27 -18.28 -8.48 4.59
N GLU A 28 -18.39 -7.14 4.58
CA GLU A 28 -18.43 -6.36 3.35
C GLU A 28 -17.04 -6.38 2.66
N ILE A 29 -15.96 -6.19 3.41
CA ILE A 29 -14.58 -6.27 2.89
C ILE A 29 -14.29 -7.67 2.33
N GLU A 30 -14.67 -8.74 3.04
CA GLU A 30 -14.50 -10.12 2.56
C GLU A 30 -15.28 -10.38 1.27
N ASN A 31 -16.52 -9.88 1.17
CA ASN A 31 -17.32 -10.01 -0.04
C ASN A 31 -16.75 -9.22 -1.22
N GLU A 32 -16.26 -8.02 -0.99
CA GLU A 32 -15.58 -7.22 -2.05
C GLU A 32 -14.29 -7.87 -2.51
N ASN A 33 -13.46 -8.38 -1.59
CA ASN A 33 -12.25 -9.12 -1.93
C ASN A 33 -12.57 -10.40 -2.72
N ASN A 34 -13.63 -11.11 -2.37
CA ASN A 34 -14.07 -12.28 -3.11
C ASN A 34 -14.59 -11.93 -4.52
N GLN A 35 -15.32 -10.81 -4.66
CA GLN A 35 -15.74 -10.32 -5.97
C GLN A 35 -14.55 -9.88 -6.84
N LEU A 36 -13.52 -9.26 -6.24
CA LEU A 36 -12.28 -8.92 -6.94
C LEU A 36 -11.52 -10.19 -7.37
N LYS A 37 -11.46 -11.22 -6.52
CA LYS A 37 -10.88 -12.52 -6.87
C LYS A 37 -11.61 -13.19 -8.05
N GLU A 38 -12.93 -13.11 -8.09
CA GLU A 38 -13.73 -13.64 -9.20
C GLU A 38 -13.54 -12.83 -10.50
N GLU A 39 -13.35 -11.50 -10.40
CA GLU A 39 -13.19 -10.63 -11.56
C GLU A 39 -11.77 -10.63 -12.13
N TYR A 40 -10.74 -10.70 -11.26
CA TYR A 40 -9.32 -10.54 -11.65
C TYR A 40 -8.46 -11.79 -11.46
N GLY A 41 -9.01 -12.88 -10.93
CA GLY A 41 -8.26 -14.11 -10.65
C GLY A 41 -7.45 -14.04 -9.35
N SER A 42 -6.70 -15.09 -9.04
CA SER A 42 -5.87 -15.16 -7.84
C SER A 42 -4.47 -14.60 -8.11
N VAL A 43 -4.04 -13.61 -7.33
CA VAL A 43 -2.62 -13.21 -7.28
C VAL A 43 -1.84 -14.28 -6.51
N GLU A 44 -0.62 -14.55 -6.93
CA GLU A 44 0.31 -15.33 -6.13
C GLU A 44 0.50 -14.65 -4.76
N GLU A 45 0.25 -15.41 -3.68
CA GLU A 45 0.38 -14.91 -2.32
C GLU A 45 1.80 -14.41 -2.06
N GLU A 46 1.94 -13.16 -1.62
CA GLU A 46 3.24 -12.60 -1.27
C GLU A 46 3.41 -12.57 0.24
N LYS A 47 4.46 -13.19 0.73
CA LYS A 47 4.83 -13.14 2.15
C LYS A 47 5.46 -11.79 2.50
N ILE A 48 5.25 -11.34 3.74
CA ILE A 48 5.74 -10.04 4.22
C ILE A 48 7.27 -9.94 4.11
N ASP A 49 7.99 -10.96 4.53
CA ASP A 49 9.45 -10.99 4.49
C ASP A 49 9.99 -10.97 3.05
N ILE A 50 9.31 -11.64 2.12
CA ILE A 50 9.67 -11.62 0.69
C ILE A 50 9.47 -10.22 0.10
N LEU A 51 8.33 -9.58 0.39
CA LEU A 51 8.09 -8.21 -0.08
C LEU A 51 9.11 -7.21 0.46
N VAL A 52 9.41 -7.28 1.77
CA VAL A 52 10.43 -6.42 2.40
C VAL A 52 11.80 -6.66 1.77
N ALA A 53 12.18 -7.90 1.52
CA ALA A 53 13.44 -8.22 0.86
C ALA A 53 13.51 -7.65 -0.57
N LYS A 54 12.45 -7.79 -1.37
CA LYS A 54 12.35 -7.19 -2.71
C LYS A 54 12.48 -5.67 -2.65
N PHE A 55 11.74 -5.02 -1.75
CA PHE A 55 11.81 -3.58 -1.55
C PHE A 55 13.22 -3.14 -1.18
N ASN A 56 13.85 -3.79 -0.19
CA ASN A 56 15.20 -3.47 0.25
C ASN A 56 16.24 -3.64 -0.86
N THR A 57 16.12 -4.68 -1.68
CA THR A 57 17.01 -4.88 -2.85
C THR A 57 16.91 -3.70 -3.81
N LEU A 58 15.69 -3.25 -4.15
CA LEU A 58 15.48 -2.10 -5.03
C LEU A 58 16.03 -0.80 -4.44
N VAL A 59 15.90 -0.61 -3.12
CA VAL A 59 16.39 0.58 -2.41
C VAL A 59 17.91 0.60 -2.35
N VAL A 60 18.58 -0.53 -2.08
CA VAL A 60 20.05 -0.62 -1.98
C VAL A 60 20.71 -0.28 -3.31
N ASP A 61 20.10 -0.60 -4.45
CA ASP A 61 20.59 -0.22 -5.77
C ASP A 61 20.62 1.31 -5.96
N ASN A 62 19.90 2.05 -5.11
CA ASN A 62 19.97 3.50 -5.00
C ASN A 62 20.71 3.90 -3.71
N SER A 63 22.00 4.15 -3.82
CA SER A 63 22.91 4.41 -2.70
C SER A 63 22.55 5.59 -1.79
N LYS A 64 21.52 6.37 -2.13
CA LYS A 64 21.07 7.54 -1.35
C LYS A 64 19.92 7.24 -0.40
N LEU A 65 19.30 6.07 -0.52
CA LEU A 65 18.14 5.69 0.28
C LEU A 65 18.51 4.62 1.30
N ASN A 66 17.86 4.66 2.47
CA ASN A 66 17.99 3.62 3.47
C ASN A 66 16.99 2.49 3.19
N PRO A 67 17.39 1.22 3.30
CA PRO A 67 16.45 0.11 3.29
C PRO A 67 15.53 0.16 4.52
N ALA A 68 14.45 -0.61 4.47
CA ALA A 68 13.60 -0.83 5.64
C ALA A 68 14.42 -1.44 6.78
N SER A 69 14.27 -0.90 7.98
CA SER A 69 14.97 -1.37 9.18
C SER A 69 14.68 -2.86 9.45
N GLU A 70 15.65 -3.59 9.98
CA GLU A 70 15.41 -4.92 10.51
C GLU A 70 14.50 -4.88 11.75
N ASP A 71 14.60 -3.79 12.53
CA ASP A 71 13.70 -3.51 13.64
C ASP A 71 12.40 -2.92 13.11
N TYR A 72 11.29 -3.52 13.52
CA TYR A 72 9.95 -3.07 13.18
C TYR A 72 9.05 -3.01 14.41
N LEU A 73 8.04 -2.17 14.35
CA LEU A 73 6.98 -2.12 15.35
C LEU A 73 5.76 -2.85 14.81
N THR A 74 5.11 -3.61 15.67
CA THR A 74 3.80 -4.20 15.36
C THR A 74 2.75 -3.49 16.19
N LEU A 75 1.74 -2.94 15.54
CA LEU A 75 0.63 -2.30 16.22
C LEU A 75 -0.44 -3.32 16.61
N SER A 76 -1.31 -2.93 17.54
CA SER A 76 -2.40 -3.78 18.05
C SER A 76 -3.41 -4.20 16.97
N ASN A 77 -3.48 -3.48 15.86
CA ASN A 77 -4.29 -3.81 14.68
C ASN A 77 -3.59 -4.76 13.70
N GLY A 78 -2.36 -5.21 14.02
CA GLY A 78 -1.59 -6.16 13.21
C GLY A 78 -0.71 -5.53 12.13
N GLU A 79 -0.65 -4.21 12.02
CA GLU A 79 0.24 -3.53 11.08
C GLU A 79 1.71 -3.67 11.47
N TYR A 80 2.58 -3.90 10.49
CA TYR A 80 4.04 -3.90 10.62
C TYR A 80 4.62 -2.59 10.11
N TRP A 81 5.26 -1.84 10.99
CA TRP A 81 5.85 -0.54 10.72
C TRP A 81 7.36 -0.61 10.67
N TYR A 82 7.96 -0.39 9.52
CA TYR A 82 9.38 -0.35 9.27
C TYR A 82 9.85 1.09 9.09
N GLY A 83 10.82 1.54 9.89
CA GLY A 83 11.48 2.82 9.68
C GLY A 83 12.33 2.78 8.41
N LEU A 84 12.16 3.76 7.52
CA LEU A 84 13.03 3.97 6.36
C LEU A 84 14.05 5.07 6.67
N ILE A 85 13.54 6.24 7.03
CA ILE A 85 14.29 7.40 7.45
C ILE A 85 13.35 8.25 8.33
N ASP A 86 13.90 9.25 9.05
CA ASP A 86 13.11 10.07 9.95
C ASP A 86 11.86 10.66 9.27
N GLY A 87 10.71 10.30 9.78
CA GLY A 87 9.39 10.73 9.29
C GLY A 87 8.86 9.95 8.08
N ILE A 88 9.56 8.92 7.58
CA ILE A 88 9.09 8.05 6.48
C ILE A 88 9.10 6.59 6.91
N TYR A 89 7.98 5.90 6.72
CA TYR A 89 7.77 4.54 7.15
C TYR A 89 7.14 3.69 6.03
N LEU A 90 7.64 2.46 5.89
CA LEU A 90 6.94 1.42 5.17
C LEU A 90 6.01 0.72 6.16
N VAL A 91 4.72 0.65 5.82
CA VAL A 91 3.72 -0.06 6.62
C VAL A 91 3.18 -1.21 5.80
N ILE A 92 3.15 -2.39 6.39
CA ILE A 92 2.59 -3.58 5.76
C ILE A 92 1.41 -4.06 6.58
N VAL A 93 0.29 -4.25 5.91
CA VAL A 93 -0.94 -4.77 6.49
C VAL A 93 -1.14 -6.20 6.00
N PRO A 94 -1.12 -7.20 6.89
CA PRO A 94 -1.36 -8.59 6.52
C PRO A 94 -2.86 -8.84 6.24
N GLU A 95 -3.15 -9.84 5.40
CA GLU A 95 -4.54 -10.33 5.24
C GLU A 95 -5.08 -10.85 6.57
N LYS A 96 -4.22 -11.53 7.34
CA LYS A 96 -4.54 -12.06 8.66
C LYS A 96 -3.32 -11.94 9.56
N TYR A 97 -3.47 -11.20 10.65
CA TYR A 97 -2.43 -11.12 11.67
C TYR A 97 -2.38 -12.39 12.53
N THR A 98 -1.23 -13.04 12.55
CA THR A 98 -0.96 -14.24 13.35
C THR A 98 0.18 -14.04 14.34
N GLY A 99 0.94 -12.95 14.20
CA GLY A 99 2.16 -12.69 14.97
C GLY A 99 3.42 -13.33 14.37
N ASP A 100 3.30 -14.01 13.24
CA ASP A 100 4.41 -14.62 12.49
C ASP A 100 4.48 -14.07 11.06
N LYS A 101 5.24 -12.99 10.88
CA LYS A 101 5.39 -12.30 9.59
C LYS A 101 5.91 -13.21 8.47
N THR A 102 6.61 -14.29 8.80
CA THR A 102 7.17 -15.20 7.78
C THR A 102 6.11 -16.08 7.14
N SER A 103 4.99 -16.27 7.83
CA SER A 103 3.83 -17.02 7.36
C SER A 103 2.72 -16.12 6.83
N GLU A 104 2.73 -14.82 7.17
CA GLU A 104 1.67 -13.89 6.84
C GLU A 104 1.75 -13.39 5.41
N VAL A 105 0.58 -13.28 4.78
CA VAL A 105 0.39 -12.77 3.42
C VAL A 105 0.08 -11.28 3.46
N VAL A 106 0.67 -10.54 2.54
CA VAL A 106 0.44 -9.11 2.40
C VAL A 106 -0.95 -8.87 1.81
N ASN A 107 -1.76 -8.08 2.51
CA ASN A 107 -3.01 -7.54 1.97
C ASN A 107 -2.72 -6.28 1.15
N TYR A 108 -2.14 -5.27 1.80
CA TYR A 108 -1.68 -4.05 1.13
C TYR A 108 -0.49 -3.43 1.86
N THR A 109 0.15 -2.46 1.21
CA THR A 109 1.28 -1.73 1.77
C THR A 109 1.00 -0.23 1.74
N LEU A 110 1.60 0.49 2.69
CA LEU A 110 1.55 1.94 2.75
C LEU A 110 2.97 2.52 2.79
N LEU A 111 3.16 3.63 2.10
CA LEU A 111 4.24 4.55 2.41
C LEU A 111 3.65 5.71 3.21
N TYR A 112 3.97 5.76 4.49
CA TYR A 112 3.53 6.82 5.40
C TYR A 112 4.61 7.89 5.50
N VAL A 113 4.25 9.16 5.32
CA VAL A 113 5.19 10.29 5.27
C VAL A 113 4.69 11.43 6.17
N LYS A 114 5.55 11.88 7.08
CA LYS A 114 5.33 13.12 7.83
C LYS A 114 5.72 14.32 6.98
N LYS A 115 4.87 15.34 6.90
CA LYS A 115 5.09 16.54 6.09
C LYS A 115 6.23 17.42 6.60
N ASP A 116 6.55 17.35 7.88
CA ASP A 116 7.66 18.04 8.53
C ASP A 116 8.99 17.29 8.40
N SER A 117 9.00 16.10 7.78
CA SER A 117 10.24 15.38 7.55
C SER A 117 11.19 16.17 6.64
N LYS A 118 12.45 16.32 7.07
CA LYS A 118 13.51 16.91 6.24
C LYS A 118 13.85 16.05 5.01
N TYR A 119 13.38 14.82 4.97
CA TYR A 119 13.59 13.85 3.91
C TYR A 119 12.36 13.67 3.01
N ILE A 120 11.39 14.59 3.09
CA ILE A 120 10.14 14.50 2.33
C ILE A 120 10.35 14.30 0.82
N ASN A 121 11.44 14.83 0.27
CA ASN A 121 11.78 14.67 -1.15
C ASN A 121 12.16 13.23 -1.53
N ASP A 122 12.60 12.42 -0.58
CA ASP A 122 12.97 11.03 -0.81
C ASP A 122 11.74 10.12 -0.92
N ALA A 123 10.59 10.57 -0.42
CA ALA A 123 9.34 9.80 -0.45
C ALA A 123 8.92 9.42 -1.88
N SER A 124 9.19 10.28 -2.87
CA SER A 124 8.89 9.98 -4.27
C SER A 124 9.68 8.79 -4.82
N SER A 125 10.92 8.61 -4.35
CA SER A 125 11.73 7.46 -4.72
C SER A 125 11.29 6.20 -3.97
N TYR A 126 10.99 6.31 -2.69
CA TYR A 126 10.50 5.19 -1.90
C TYR A 126 9.18 4.62 -2.45
N ILE A 127 8.22 5.49 -2.82
CA ILE A 127 6.96 5.00 -3.38
C ILE A 127 7.17 4.30 -4.73
N LYS A 128 8.09 4.76 -5.58
CA LYS A 128 8.42 4.07 -6.83
C LYS A 128 8.94 2.65 -6.57
N TYR A 129 9.86 2.49 -5.60
CA TYR A 129 10.37 1.17 -5.24
C TYR A 129 9.32 0.29 -4.58
N LEU A 130 8.42 0.86 -3.79
CA LEU A 130 7.32 0.11 -3.21
C LEU A 130 6.37 -0.43 -4.28
N ILE A 131 6.04 0.37 -5.28
CA ILE A 131 5.23 -0.06 -6.43
C ILE A 131 5.94 -1.19 -7.19
N LYS A 132 7.24 -1.04 -7.48
CA LYS A 132 8.04 -2.08 -8.17
C LYS A 132 8.20 -3.36 -7.36
N ALA A 133 8.31 -3.28 -6.04
CA ALA A 133 8.35 -4.44 -5.18
C ALA A 133 7.04 -5.22 -5.22
N ASN A 134 5.91 -4.53 -5.36
CA ASN A 134 4.60 -5.14 -5.52
C ASN A 134 4.36 -5.68 -6.94
N ASN A 135 4.91 -5.05 -7.98
CA ASN A 135 4.84 -5.52 -9.36
C ASN A 135 6.03 -5.02 -10.18
N SER A 136 6.97 -5.91 -10.49
CA SER A 136 8.21 -5.59 -11.22
C SER A 136 8.00 -5.28 -12.71
N GLU A 137 6.81 -5.57 -13.28
CA GLU A 137 6.52 -5.32 -14.70
C GLU A 137 6.14 -3.87 -14.99
N ILE A 138 5.93 -3.05 -13.95
CA ILE A 138 5.55 -1.65 -14.11
C ILE A 138 6.78 -0.81 -14.42
N THR A 139 6.72 -0.07 -15.51
CA THR A 139 7.77 0.85 -15.94
C THR A 139 7.76 2.15 -15.14
N ASP A 140 8.89 2.87 -15.12
CA ASP A 140 9.00 4.15 -14.44
C ASP A 140 7.99 5.18 -14.95
N ASN A 141 7.76 5.25 -16.27
CA ASN A 141 6.80 6.17 -16.86
C ASN A 141 5.35 5.85 -16.42
N GLU A 142 4.99 4.57 -16.32
CA GLU A 142 3.68 4.17 -15.81
C GLU A 142 3.52 4.55 -14.34
N ILE A 143 4.56 4.39 -13.53
CA ILE A 143 4.56 4.79 -12.13
C ILE A 143 4.37 6.31 -11.99
N GLU A 144 5.10 7.10 -12.78
CA GLU A 144 4.98 8.56 -12.76
C GLU A 144 3.56 9.00 -13.12
N THR A 145 3.00 8.44 -14.18
CA THR A 145 1.60 8.70 -14.58
C THR A 145 0.61 8.34 -13.46
N LEU A 146 0.79 7.19 -12.82
CA LEU A 146 -0.08 6.77 -11.71
C LEU A 146 0.02 7.73 -10.51
N LEU A 147 1.23 8.16 -10.15
CA LEU A 147 1.44 9.06 -9.02
C LEU A 147 0.88 10.47 -9.29
N GLU A 148 0.95 10.95 -10.52
CA GLU A 148 0.32 12.21 -10.94
C GLU A 148 -1.20 12.10 -10.90
N ASP A 149 -1.74 11.05 -11.49
CA ASP A 149 -3.19 10.80 -11.52
C ASP A 149 -3.78 10.71 -10.12
N VAL A 150 -3.15 9.96 -9.23
CA VAL A 150 -3.65 9.76 -7.88
C VAL A 150 -3.62 11.06 -7.08
N LYS A 151 -2.62 11.91 -7.23
CA LYS A 151 -2.55 13.23 -6.58
C LYS A 151 -3.59 14.21 -7.08
N THR A 152 -3.90 14.20 -8.37
CA THR A 152 -4.88 15.14 -8.96
C THR A 152 -6.32 14.76 -8.63
N LYS A 153 -6.58 13.49 -8.34
CA LYS A 153 -7.91 12.98 -8.00
C LYS A 153 -8.24 13.01 -6.50
N THR A 154 -7.31 13.39 -5.68
CA THR A 154 -7.20 12.99 -4.29
C THR A 154 -7.84 13.78 -3.22
N ASN A 155 -8.65 14.69 -3.42
CA ASN A 155 -9.46 15.13 -2.26
C ASN A 155 -10.52 14.08 -1.83
N SER A 156 -10.55 12.92 -2.50
CA SER A 156 -11.56 11.87 -2.31
C SER A 156 -11.03 10.47 -1.99
N GLY A 157 -9.71 10.28 -1.90
CA GLY A 157 -9.14 8.94 -1.67
C GLY A 157 -9.37 7.97 -2.85
N GLU A 158 -9.40 8.48 -4.08
CA GLU A 158 -9.60 7.64 -5.27
C GLU A 158 -8.43 6.69 -5.50
N THR A 159 -8.76 5.48 -5.91
CA THR A 159 -7.82 4.44 -6.30
C THR A 159 -7.62 4.44 -7.80
N THR A 160 -6.36 4.42 -8.26
CA THR A 160 -6.02 4.37 -9.67
C THR A 160 -5.52 2.98 -10.04
N ASN A 161 -6.14 2.39 -11.06
CA ASN A 161 -5.76 1.09 -11.62
C ASN A 161 -5.11 1.30 -12.98
N ASN A 162 -3.91 0.76 -13.17
CA ASN A 162 -3.15 0.84 -14.42
C ASN A 162 -3.34 -0.37 -15.34
N GLY A 163 -4.24 -1.28 -15.02
CA GLY A 163 -4.46 -2.52 -15.80
C GLY A 163 -3.38 -3.58 -15.60
N LYS A 164 -2.37 -3.35 -14.75
CA LYS A 164 -1.27 -4.28 -14.47
C LYS A 164 -1.38 -4.97 -13.11
N GLY A 165 -2.58 -5.09 -12.56
CA GLY A 165 -2.82 -5.74 -11.29
C GLY A 165 -2.33 -4.96 -10.08
N ILE A 166 -2.22 -3.63 -10.19
CA ILE A 166 -1.93 -2.72 -9.07
C ILE A 166 -2.97 -1.62 -8.98
N SER A 167 -3.32 -1.28 -7.76
CA SER A 167 -4.12 -0.11 -7.42
C SER A 167 -3.35 0.77 -6.45
N ILE A 168 -3.38 2.09 -6.68
CA ILE A 168 -2.69 3.07 -5.84
C ILE A 168 -3.72 4.03 -5.28
N GLY A 169 -3.69 4.20 -3.96
CA GLY A 169 -4.44 5.22 -3.23
C GLY A 169 -3.50 6.30 -2.71
N TYR A 170 -4.04 7.49 -2.51
CA TYR A 170 -3.36 8.59 -1.84
C TYR A 170 -4.31 9.23 -0.85
N THR A 171 -3.83 9.50 0.35
CA THR A 171 -4.59 10.22 1.39
C THR A 171 -3.69 11.25 2.02
N GLU A 172 -4.21 12.42 2.29
CA GLU A 172 -3.49 13.53 2.87
C GLU A 172 -4.26 14.14 4.04
N SER A 173 -3.53 14.46 5.11
CA SER A 173 -4.00 15.23 6.27
C SER A 173 -3.12 16.47 6.47
N ASP A 174 -3.36 17.24 7.53
CA ASP A 174 -2.56 18.42 7.83
C ASP A 174 -1.07 18.11 8.04
N ASP A 175 -0.78 17.01 8.74
CA ASP A 175 0.59 16.68 9.18
C ASP A 175 1.24 15.55 8.38
N THR A 176 0.45 14.78 7.64
CA THR A 176 0.94 13.56 6.99
C THR A 176 0.29 13.35 5.63
N TYR A 177 0.95 12.54 4.80
CA TYR A 177 0.30 11.89 3.67
C TYR A 177 0.75 10.45 3.57
N GLN A 178 -0.04 9.64 2.88
CA GLN A 178 0.27 8.24 2.65
C GLN A 178 -0.13 7.80 1.24
N TYR A 179 0.69 6.94 0.67
CA TYR A 179 0.37 6.19 -0.52
C TYR A 179 0.04 4.77 -0.11
N GLN A 180 -1.08 4.27 -0.58
CA GLN A 180 -1.44 2.88 -0.47
C GLN A 180 -1.14 2.15 -1.77
N VAL A 181 -0.52 0.99 -1.70
CA VAL A 181 -0.31 0.12 -2.84
C VAL A 181 -0.99 -1.21 -2.56
N LEU A 182 -1.96 -1.54 -3.40
CA LEU A 182 -2.73 -2.77 -3.35
C LEU A 182 -2.45 -3.58 -4.62
N ARG A 183 -2.13 -4.85 -4.47
CA ARG A 183 -2.06 -5.79 -5.58
C ARG A 183 -3.47 -6.22 -5.94
N LEU A 184 -3.80 -6.05 -7.22
CA LEU A 184 -5.07 -6.55 -7.74
C LEU A 184 -4.87 -7.99 -8.22
N TYR A 185 -5.88 -8.79 -8.02
CA TYR A 185 -5.92 -10.16 -8.50
C TYR A 185 -5.97 -10.19 -10.03
N LYS A 186 -5.20 -11.08 -10.63
CA LYS A 186 -5.24 -11.39 -12.08
C LYS A 186 -6.09 -12.60 -12.32
#